data_81e71f5149db9c26f571ef864e20430f
#
_entry.id   81e71f5149db9c26f571ef864e20430f
#
_cell.length_a   1.000
_cell.length_b   1.000
_cell.length_c   1.000
_cell.angle_alpha   90.00
_cell.angle_beta   90.00
_cell.angle_gamma   90.00
#
_symmetry.space_group_name_H-M   'P 1'
#
loop_
_entity.id
_entity.type
_entity.pdbx_description
1 polymer ?
#
loop_
_entity_poly.entity_id
_entity_poly.type
_entity_poly.pdbx_seq_one_letter_code
_entity_poly.pdbx_strand_id
1 'polypeptide(L)'
;FQVLLAKRMGKKYLLCESGAGQHFSATAAVAAKFRLPLVGIMGDVDIQRVNQNIIKAKHYGAKLKAVPGTLKEAITEAIKTWTTDPDSAYICGSVVSAHPFPKIVAFAQSIIGKEIREQSMEQENKIPDMIIGCVGGGSNFAGAIYEFLDEKNVEKVGVEAAETAALSHGTPGIMQGMKTYLLQSSDGAKSLGGNSLGAGIQYFGVGPLHSYLHDQKAVTYTSATDEEILNAYKTIAKYEGISSALEPMAGAAYLLKVAKNKPKDYLICLS
;
A
#
# COMPACT_ATOMS: atom_id res chain seq x y z
N PHE A 1 -5.21 -0.26 -15.30
CA PHE A 1 -5.25 -1.66 -15.72
C PHE A 1 -6.56 -2.35 -15.31
N GLN A 2 -6.88 -2.51 -14.02
CA GLN A 2 -8.06 -3.25 -13.52
C GLN A 2 -9.39 -2.70 -14.04
N VAL A 3 -9.56 -1.37 -14.09
CA VAL A 3 -10.78 -0.73 -14.64
C VAL A 3 -10.98 -1.08 -16.11
N LEU A 4 -9.91 -1.09 -16.90
CA LEU A 4 -9.98 -1.49 -18.31
C LEU A 4 -10.31 -2.98 -18.45
N LEU A 5 -9.77 -3.83 -17.59
CA LEU A 5 -10.10 -5.25 -17.54
C LEU A 5 -11.58 -5.45 -17.21
N ALA A 6 -12.10 -4.79 -16.18
CA ALA A 6 -13.52 -4.83 -15.81
C ALA A 6 -14.43 -4.41 -16.97
N LYS A 7 -14.06 -3.33 -17.69
CA LYS A 7 -14.79 -2.89 -18.87
C LYS A 7 -14.81 -3.96 -19.99
N ARG A 8 -13.67 -4.58 -20.27
CA ARG A 8 -13.56 -5.67 -21.26
C ARG A 8 -14.37 -6.89 -20.87
N MET A 9 -14.49 -7.16 -19.57
CA MET A 9 -15.34 -8.23 -19.03
C MET A 9 -16.84 -7.91 -19.03
N GLY A 10 -17.25 -6.72 -19.48
CA GLY A 10 -18.65 -6.29 -19.53
C GLY A 10 -19.27 -5.98 -18.18
N LYS A 11 -18.44 -5.70 -17.16
CA LYS A 11 -18.92 -5.34 -15.82
C LYS A 11 -19.66 -4.01 -15.83
N LYS A 12 -20.72 -3.90 -15.02
CA LYS A 12 -21.63 -2.74 -15.03
C LYS A 12 -21.14 -1.62 -14.12
N TYR A 13 -20.44 -1.96 -13.03
CA TYR A 13 -19.91 -0.99 -12.09
C TYR A 13 -18.69 -1.56 -11.35
N LEU A 14 -17.98 -0.64 -10.68
CA LEU A 14 -16.76 -0.92 -9.97
C LEU A 14 -16.98 -0.77 -8.46
N LEU A 15 -16.28 -1.57 -7.70
CA LEU A 15 -16.16 -1.47 -6.25
C LEU A 15 -14.69 -1.28 -5.89
N CYS A 16 -14.38 -0.41 -4.95
CA CYS A 16 -13.08 -0.37 -4.31
C CYS A 16 -13.22 -0.03 -2.83
N GLU A 17 -12.32 -0.51 -2.00
CA GLU A 17 -12.14 -0.07 -0.63
C GLU A 17 -11.08 1.02 -0.55
N SER A 18 -11.04 1.78 0.53
CA SER A 18 -9.93 2.68 0.82
C SER A 18 -9.92 3.06 2.30
N GLY A 19 -8.72 3.15 2.91
CA GLY A 19 -8.52 3.73 4.25
C GLY A 19 -8.23 5.23 4.14
N ALA A 20 -7.10 5.60 3.52
CA ALA A 20 -6.70 7.01 3.35
C ALA A 20 -7.41 7.74 2.19
N GLY A 21 -8.29 7.08 1.44
CA GLY A 21 -9.01 7.66 0.30
C GLY A 21 -8.17 7.78 -0.99
N GLN A 22 -6.88 7.48 -0.97
CA GLN A 22 -5.99 7.60 -2.14
C GLN A 22 -6.42 6.66 -3.26
N HIS A 23 -6.58 5.37 -2.94
CA HIS A 23 -7.03 4.38 -3.91
C HIS A 23 -8.42 4.71 -4.46
N PHE A 24 -9.35 5.18 -3.60
CA PHE A 24 -10.69 5.60 -4.03
C PHE A 24 -10.61 6.77 -5.03
N SER A 25 -9.85 7.81 -4.72
CA SER A 25 -9.67 8.98 -5.59
C SER A 25 -9.03 8.60 -6.94
N ALA A 26 -7.96 7.80 -6.93
CA ALA A 26 -7.29 7.33 -8.15
C ALA A 26 -8.21 6.44 -9.01
N THR A 27 -8.94 5.52 -8.39
CA THR A 27 -9.90 4.66 -9.10
C THR A 27 -11.04 5.48 -9.67
N ALA A 28 -11.54 6.49 -8.95
CA ALA A 28 -12.62 7.37 -9.40
C ALA A 28 -12.22 8.14 -10.68
N ALA A 29 -11.01 8.68 -10.73
CA ALA A 29 -10.51 9.38 -11.92
C ALA A 29 -10.49 8.46 -13.16
N VAL A 30 -9.99 7.22 -13.00
CA VAL A 30 -9.94 6.25 -14.10
C VAL A 30 -11.33 5.73 -14.45
N ALA A 31 -12.21 5.48 -13.47
CA ALA A 31 -13.58 5.07 -13.68
C ALA A 31 -14.35 6.10 -14.51
N ALA A 32 -14.23 7.38 -14.18
CA ALA A 32 -14.82 8.49 -14.92
C ALA A 32 -14.33 8.51 -16.38
N LYS A 33 -13.01 8.38 -16.60
CA LYS A 33 -12.43 8.32 -17.95
C LYS A 33 -13.03 7.19 -18.80
N PHE A 34 -13.27 6.04 -18.20
CA PHE A 34 -13.85 4.88 -18.90
C PHE A 34 -15.37 4.80 -18.83
N ARG A 35 -16.03 5.79 -18.20
CA ARG A 35 -17.50 5.90 -18.02
C ARG A 35 -18.10 4.68 -17.33
N LEU A 36 -17.43 4.18 -16.29
CA LEU A 36 -17.95 3.12 -15.43
C LEU A 36 -18.34 3.72 -14.07
N PRO A 37 -19.55 3.43 -13.56
CA PRO A 37 -19.92 3.81 -12.21
C PRO A 37 -18.96 3.20 -11.19
N LEU A 38 -18.65 3.95 -10.12
CA LEU A 38 -17.81 3.50 -9.02
C LEU A 38 -18.50 3.70 -7.68
N VAL A 39 -18.45 2.68 -6.83
CA VAL A 39 -18.78 2.75 -5.41
C VAL A 39 -17.50 2.53 -4.61
N GLY A 40 -17.04 3.56 -3.91
CA GLY A 40 -15.97 3.46 -2.93
C GLY A 40 -16.55 3.09 -1.56
N ILE A 41 -15.92 2.14 -0.89
CA ILE A 41 -16.35 1.66 0.44
C ILE A 41 -15.27 2.06 1.44
N MET A 42 -15.64 2.76 2.51
CA MET A 42 -14.72 3.23 3.53
C MET A 42 -15.32 3.07 4.92
N GLY A 43 -14.45 2.82 5.90
CA GLY A 43 -14.83 2.84 7.30
C GLY A 43 -15.24 4.25 7.76
N ASP A 44 -16.27 4.37 8.59
CA ASP A 44 -16.74 5.66 9.11
C ASP A 44 -15.67 6.35 9.98
N VAL A 45 -14.84 5.60 10.66
CA VAL A 45 -13.67 6.11 11.41
C VAL A 45 -12.66 6.76 10.44
N ASP A 46 -12.37 6.11 9.32
CA ASP A 46 -11.41 6.61 8.33
C ASP A 46 -11.95 7.84 7.57
N ILE A 47 -13.24 7.85 7.24
CA ILE A 47 -13.90 8.96 6.55
C ILE A 47 -13.71 10.29 7.30
N GLN A 48 -13.76 10.26 8.63
CA GLN A 48 -13.56 11.47 9.46
C GLN A 48 -12.16 12.05 9.36
N ARG A 49 -11.16 11.24 9.02
CA ARG A 49 -9.74 11.61 8.97
C ARG A 49 -9.27 12.13 7.59
N VAL A 50 -9.96 11.79 6.49
CA VAL A 50 -9.41 11.90 5.13
C VAL A 50 -10.39 12.53 4.11
N ASN A 51 -10.82 13.73 4.38
CA ASN A 51 -11.89 14.39 3.61
C ASN A 51 -11.50 14.76 2.15
N GLN A 52 -10.26 15.21 1.90
CA GLN A 52 -9.85 15.74 0.59
C GLN A 52 -9.95 14.71 -0.55
N ASN A 53 -9.51 13.47 -0.30
CA ASN A 53 -9.56 12.41 -1.30
C ASN A 53 -10.99 11.98 -1.63
N ILE A 54 -11.88 12.03 -0.63
CA ILE A 54 -13.32 11.76 -0.79
C ILE A 54 -13.97 12.84 -1.68
N ILE A 55 -13.65 14.11 -1.42
CA ILE A 55 -14.14 15.22 -2.24
C ILE A 55 -13.69 15.05 -3.70
N LYS A 56 -12.41 14.74 -3.94
CA LYS A 56 -11.89 14.47 -5.29
C LYS A 56 -12.64 13.32 -5.97
N ALA A 57 -12.85 12.21 -5.28
CA ALA A 57 -13.56 11.05 -5.82
C ALA A 57 -15.02 11.40 -6.19
N LYS A 58 -15.70 12.17 -5.34
CA LYS A 58 -17.07 12.65 -5.62
C LYS A 58 -17.13 13.58 -6.82
N HIS A 59 -16.14 14.46 -7.03
CA HIS A 59 -16.05 15.31 -8.23
C HIS A 59 -15.92 14.48 -9.52
N TYR A 60 -15.30 13.30 -9.47
CA TYR A 60 -15.29 12.35 -10.58
C TYR A 60 -16.59 11.53 -10.73
N GLY A 61 -17.63 11.82 -9.91
CA GLY A 61 -18.92 11.14 -9.97
C GLY A 61 -19.01 9.82 -9.21
N ALA A 62 -17.98 9.47 -8.43
CA ALA A 62 -18.00 8.25 -7.63
C ALA A 62 -18.95 8.39 -6.41
N LYS A 63 -19.60 7.27 -6.03
CA LYS A 63 -20.42 7.17 -4.83
C LYS A 63 -19.59 6.64 -3.67
N LEU A 64 -19.85 7.16 -2.46
CA LEU A 64 -19.25 6.65 -1.22
C LEU A 64 -20.27 5.84 -0.44
N LYS A 65 -19.91 4.63 -0.03
CA LYS A 65 -20.61 3.79 0.94
C LYS A 65 -19.78 3.74 2.22
N ALA A 66 -20.32 4.29 3.30
CA ALA A 66 -19.73 4.16 4.63
C ALA A 66 -20.12 2.81 5.26
N VAL A 67 -19.18 2.20 5.98
CA VAL A 67 -19.41 1.02 6.82
C VAL A 67 -18.89 1.30 8.22
N PRO A 68 -19.49 0.72 9.28
CA PRO A 68 -18.97 0.87 10.64
C PRO A 68 -17.56 0.26 10.74
N GLY A 69 -16.60 1.02 11.28
CA GLY A 69 -15.24 0.55 11.52
C GLY A 69 -14.19 1.22 10.63
N THR A 70 -13.20 0.45 10.21
CA THR A 70 -12.00 0.91 9.52
C THR A 70 -11.84 0.25 8.13
N LEU A 71 -10.69 0.39 7.53
CA LEU A 71 -10.32 -0.27 6.27
C LEU A 71 -10.61 -1.78 6.28
N LYS A 72 -10.46 -2.47 7.41
CA LYS A 72 -10.73 -3.91 7.53
C LYS A 72 -12.18 -4.25 7.18
N GLU A 73 -13.13 -3.52 7.76
CA GLU A 73 -14.56 -3.69 7.51
C GLU A 73 -14.92 -3.28 6.09
N ALA A 74 -14.29 -2.23 5.57
CA ALA A 74 -14.46 -1.78 4.19
C ALA A 74 -14.03 -2.85 3.17
N ILE A 75 -12.88 -3.51 3.36
CA ILE A 75 -12.42 -4.62 2.51
C ILE A 75 -13.40 -5.79 2.59
N THR A 76 -13.84 -6.16 3.79
CA THR A 76 -14.79 -7.26 3.99
C THR A 76 -16.09 -7.01 3.24
N GLU A 77 -16.63 -5.81 3.33
CA GLU A 77 -17.85 -5.42 2.61
C GLU A 77 -17.65 -5.38 1.09
N ALA A 78 -16.50 -4.90 0.62
CA ALA A 78 -16.17 -4.89 -0.80
C ALA A 78 -16.12 -6.31 -1.39
N ILE A 79 -15.42 -7.23 -0.72
CA ILE A 79 -15.34 -8.63 -1.13
C ILE A 79 -16.72 -9.29 -1.08
N LYS A 80 -17.50 -9.08 -0.01
CA LYS A 80 -18.85 -9.62 0.12
C LYS A 80 -19.75 -9.16 -1.03
N THR A 81 -19.77 -7.87 -1.33
CA THR A 81 -20.57 -7.32 -2.43
C THR A 81 -20.13 -7.89 -3.77
N TRP A 82 -18.82 -7.91 -4.04
CA TRP A 82 -18.27 -8.44 -5.28
C TRP A 82 -18.60 -9.92 -5.50
N THR A 83 -18.51 -10.74 -4.46
CA THR A 83 -18.76 -12.20 -4.59
C THR A 83 -20.24 -12.54 -4.75
N THR A 84 -21.15 -11.65 -4.39
CA THR A 84 -22.61 -11.83 -4.49
C THR A 84 -23.25 -11.11 -5.67
N ASP A 85 -22.54 -10.19 -6.32
CA ASP A 85 -23.06 -9.42 -7.45
C ASP A 85 -22.17 -9.60 -8.70
N PRO A 86 -22.62 -10.41 -9.69
CA PRO A 86 -21.84 -10.69 -10.90
C PRO A 86 -21.64 -9.46 -11.81
N ASP A 87 -22.43 -8.40 -11.68
CA ASP A 87 -22.30 -7.18 -12.46
C ASP A 87 -21.17 -6.28 -11.93
N SER A 88 -20.71 -6.51 -10.70
CA SER A 88 -19.64 -5.75 -10.07
C SER A 88 -18.25 -6.23 -10.47
N ALA A 89 -17.27 -5.32 -10.41
CA ALA A 89 -15.84 -5.65 -10.44
C ALA A 89 -15.15 -5.03 -9.25
N TYR A 90 -14.44 -5.84 -8.49
CA TYR A 90 -13.60 -5.38 -7.40
C TYR A 90 -12.26 -4.86 -7.92
N ILE A 91 -11.96 -3.61 -7.64
CA ILE A 91 -10.70 -2.95 -7.96
C ILE A 91 -9.84 -2.93 -6.69
N CYS A 92 -8.95 -3.88 -6.58
CA CYS A 92 -8.09 -4.04 -5.42
C CYS A 92 -6.96 -3.01 -5.44
N GLY A 93 -6.83 -2.19 -4.40
CA GLY A 93 -5.81 -1.16 -4.26
C GLY A 93 -4.51 -1.67 -3.66
N SER A 94 -4.46 -2.92 -3.21
CA SER A 94 -3.33 -3.46 -2.47
C SER A 94 -2.93 -4.85 -2.97
N VAL A 95 -1.73 -5.29 -2.58
CA VAL A 95 -1.32 -6.69 -2.69
C VAL A 95 -1.86 -7.54 -1.52
N VAL A 96 -2.69 -6.97 -0.66
CA VAL A 96 -3.40 -7.65 0.44
C VAL A 96 -4.71 -8.20 -0.10
N SER A 97 -4.69 -9.41 -0.61
CA SER A 97 -5.89 -10.15 -1.03
C SER A 97 -5.52 -11.58 -1.38
N ALA A 98 -6.54 -12.42 -1.61
CA ALA A 98 -6.36 -13.75 -2.17
C ALA A 98 -5.88 -13.67 -3.62
N HIS A 99 -5.19 -14.74 -4.08
CA HIS A 99 -4.86 -14.88 -5.52
C HIS A 99 -6.13 -14.76 -6.39
N PRO A 100 -6.09 -14.07 -7.55
CA PRO A 100 -4.92 -13.53 -8.26
C PRO A 100 -4.61 -12.04 -7.98
N PHE A 101 -5.33 -11.35 -7.12
CA PHE A 101 -5.20 -9.90 -6.91
C PHE A 101 -3.77 -9.44 -6.59
N PRO A 102 -3.02 -10.09 -5.67
CA PRO A 102 -1.64 -9.66 -5.40
C PRO A 102 -0.76 -9.62 -6.64
N LYS A 103 -0.91 -10.63 -7.51
CA LYS A 103 -0.16 -10.70 -8.77
C LYS A 103 -0.59 -9.60 -9.76
N ILE A 104 -1.89 -9.37 -9.89
CA ILE A 104 -2.45 -8.31 -10.76
C ILE A 104 -1.95 -6.94 -10.31
N VAL A 105 -2.01 -6.67 -9.01
CA VAL A 105 -1.60 -5.38 -8.45
C VAL A 105 -0.09 -5.20 -8.55
N ALA A 106 0.71 -6.18 -8.15
CA ALA A 106 2.17 -6.11 -8.25
C ALA A 106 2.63 -5.88 -9.70
N PHE A 107 2.05 -6.59 -10.67
CA PHE A 107 2.32 -6.38 -12.09
C PHE A 107 1.96 -4.97 -12.54
N ALA A 108 0.77 -4.45 -12.16
CA ALA A 108 0.37 -3.11 -12.55
C ALA A 108 1.28 -2.02 -11.92
N GLN A 109 1.73 -2.25 -10.69
CA GLN A 109 2.65 -1.34 -9.97
C GLN A 109 4.12 -1.49 -10.40
N SER A 110 4.50 -2.55 -11.11
CA SER A 110 5.89 -2.78 -11.55
C SER A 110 6.43 -1.67 -12.46
N ILE A 111 5.56 -0.86 -13.04
CA ILE A 111 5.97 0.35 -13.79
C ILE A 111 6.86 1.26 -12.92
N ILE A 112 6.62 1.32 -11.60
CA ILE A 112 7.44 2.10 -10.67
C ILE A 112 8.88 1.60 -10.69
N GLY A 113 9.10 0.30 -10.52
CA GLY A 113 10.43 -0.31 -10.54
C GLY A 113 11.12 -0.14 -11.89
N LYS A 114 10.38 -0.26 -12.99
CA LYS A 114 10.88 -0.03 -14.33
C LYS A 114 11.37 1.41 -14.51
N GLU A 115 10.57 2.39 -14.12
CA GLU A 115 10.94 3.80 -14.19
C GLU A 115 12.09 4.15 -13.23
N ILE A 116 12.15 3.54 -12.03
CA ILE A 116 13.30 3.68 -11.13
C ILE A 116 14.58 3.23 -11.85
N ARG A 117 14.58 2.05 -12.49
CA ARG A 117 15.73 1.54 -13.20
C ARG A 117 16.14 2.46 -14.34
N GLU A 118 15.19 2.85 -15.20
CA GLU A 118 15.44 3.72 -16.35
C GLU A 118 16.01 5.07 -15.92
N GLN A 119 15.35 5.75 -14.98
CA GLN A 119 15.76 7.08 -14.50
C GLN A 119 17.08 7.05 -13.73
N SER A 120 17.34 6.03 -12.91
CA SER A 120 18.62 5.90 -12.21
C SER A 120 19.78 5.68 -13.19
N MET A 121 19.58 4.90 -14.24
CA MET A 121 20.58 4.71 -15.27
C MET A 121 20.81 5.97 -16.09
N GLU A 122 19.77 6.77 -16.35
CA GLU A 122 19.86 8.03 -17.08
C GLU A 122 20.59 9.11 -16.26
N GLN A 123 20.27 9.22 -14.96
CA GLN A 123 20.75 10.30 -14.10
C GLN A 123 22.13 9.99 -13.48
N GLU A 124 22.35 8.74 -13.05
CA GLU A 124 23.53 8.34 -12.26
C GLU A 124 24.40 7.29 -12.95
N ASN A 125 24.01 6.82 -14.15
CA ASN A 125 24.63 5.73 -14.88
C ASN A 125 24.79 4.43 -14.08
N LYS A 126 23.92 4.22 -13.09
CA LYS A 126 23.85 3.01 -12.26
C LYS A 126 22.47 2.85 -11.62
N ILE A 127 22.17 1.62 -11.19
CA ILE A 127 20.99 1.37 -10.36
C ILE A 127 21.30 1.71 -8.89
N PRO A 128 20.28 2.00 -8.06
CA PRO A 128 20.49 2.33 -6.65
C PRO A 128 21.06 1.12 -5.86
N ASP A 129 21.87 1.38 -4.86
CA ASP A 129 22.38 0.35 -3.94
C ASP A 129 21.28 -0.16 -2.98
N MET A 130 20.30 0.70 -2.67
CA MET A 130 19.22 0.36 -1.76
C MET A 130 17.91 1.02 -2.18
N ILE A 131 16.81 0.26 -2.18
CA ILE A 131 15.45 0.75 -2.39
C ILE A 131 14.68 0.61 -1.08
N ILE A 132 14.14 1.74 -0.61
CA ILE A 132 13.40 1.83 0.64
C ILE A 132 11.96 2.24 0.33
N GLY A 133 10.99 1.58 0.95
CA GLY A 133 9.57 1.96 0.80
C GLY A 133 8.76 1.65 2.05
N CYS A 134 7.68 2.38 2.25
CA CYS A 134 6.74 2.09 3.33
C CYS A 134 5.90 0.85 3.00
N VAL A 135 5.53 0.11 4.04
CA VAL A 135 4.71 -1.10 3.93
C VAL A 135 3.54 -1.03 4.90
N GLY A 136 2.35 -0.80 4.33
CA GLY A 136 1.09 -1.17 4.95
C GLY A 136 0.61 -2.44 4.26
N GLY A 137 -0.29 -2.36 3.29
CA GLY A 137 -0.55 -3.48 2.38
C GLY A 137 0.61 -3.83 1.47
N GLY A 138 1.47 -2.83 1.12
CA GLY A 138 2.75 -3.00 0.47
C GLY A 138 2.74 -2.92 -1.07
N SER A 139 1.66 -2.47 -1.72
CA SER A 139 1.58 -2.45 -3.18
C SER A 139 2.58 -1.51 -3.85
N ASN A 140 2.79 -0.32 -3.29
CA ASN A 140 3.76 0.64 -3.79
C ASN A 140 5.19 0.08 -3.73
N PHE A 141 5.58 -0.42 -2.56
CA PHE A 141 6.89 -1.02 -2.38
C PHE A 141 7.09 -2.28 -3.23
N ALA A 142 6.06 -3.14 -3.37
CA ALA A 142 6.11 -4.29 -4.29
C ALA A 142 6.40 -3.85 -5.72
N GLY A 143 5.76 -2.77 -6.18
CA GLY A 143 6.01 -2.18 -7.49
C GLY A 143 7.42 -1.65 -7.64
N ALA A 144 7.93 -0.91 -6.64
CA ALA A 144 9.26 -0.33 -6.66
C ALA A 144 10.36 -1.37 -6.76
N ILE A 145 10.23 -2.50 -6.04
CA ILE A 145 11.25 -3.56 -6.02
C ILE A 145 11.06 -4.63 -7.10
N TYR A 146 9.95 -4.60 -7.86
CA TYR A 146 9.59 -5.69 -8.79
C TYR A 146 10.71 -6.02 -9.79
N GLU A 147 11.29 -4.99 -10.43
CA GLU A 147 12.38 -5.13 -11.40
C GLU A 147 13.74 -5.42 -10.75
N PHE A 148 13.80 -5.42 -9.42
CA PHE A 148 15.04 -5.62 -8.67
C PHE A 148 15.03 -6.90 -7.82
N LEU A 149 14.02 -7.75 -7.95
CA LEU A 149 13.90 -8.97 -7.14
C LEU A 149 15.10 -9.92 -7.35
N ASP A 150 15.60 -10.00 -8.57
CA ASP A 150 16.74 -10.83 -8.93
C ASP A 150 18.10 -10.13 -8.75
N GLU A 151 18.09 -8.82 -8.46
CA GLU A 151 19.31 -8.02 -8.24
C GLU A 151 19.83 -8.22 -6.81
N LYS A 152 20.80 -9.12 -6.64
CA LYS A 152 21.39 -9.45 -5.33
C LYS A 152 22.17 -8.30 -4.70
N ASN A 153 22.71 -7.39 -5.53
CA ASN A 153 23.48 -6.24 -5.07
C ASN A 153 22.62 -5.04 -4.64
N VAL A 154 21.31 -5.06 -4.90
CA VAL A 154 20.37 -4.03 -4.48
C VAL A 154 19.72 -4.46 -3.18
N GLU A 155 19.96 -3.73 -2.10
CA GLU A 155 19.24 -3.94 -0.84
C GLU A 155 17.79 -3.45 -0.99
N LYS A 156 16.82 -4.22 -0.50
CA LYS A 156 15.40 -3.89 -0.51
C LYS A 156 14.91 -3.84 0.93
N VAL A 157 14.40 -2.68 1.35
CA VAL A 157 13.96 -2.46 2.74
C VAL A 157 12.54 -1.94 2.78
N GLY A 158 11.65 -2.76 3.31
CA GLY A 158 10.27 -2.39 3.61
C GLY A 158 10.14 -1.90 5.04
N VAL A 159 9.53 -0.72 5.24
CA VAL A 159 9.39 -0.10 6.56
C VAL A 159 7.92 -0.01 6.92
N GLU A 160 7.54 -0.70 7.99
CA GLU A 160 6.19 -0.72 8.56
C GLU A 160 6.04 0.40 9.61
N ALA A 161 4.80 0.79 9.94
CA ALA A 161 4.57 1.54 11.17
C ALA A 161 4.70 0.60 12.38
N ALA A 162 5.42 0.98 13.42
CA ALA A 162 5.74 0.10 14.55
C ALA A 162 4.49 -0.52 15.21
N GLU A 163 3.42 0.27 15.32
CA GLU A 163 2.17 -0.15 15.97
C GLU A 163 1.36 -1.16 15.13
N THR A 164 1.70 -1.29 13.85
CA THR A 164 0.98 -2.17 12.90
C THR A 164 1.93 -3.06 12.10
N ALA A 165 3.16 -3.27 12.57
CA ALA A 165 4.22 -3.99 11.90
C ALA A 165 3.98 -5.51 11.90
N ALA A 166 3.24 -6.00 10.92
CA ALA A 166 2.84 -7.40 10.81
C ALA A 166 4.02 -8.34 10.51
N LEU A 167 4.98 -7.92 9.69
CA LEU A 167 6.17 -8.72 9.37
C LEU A 167 7.20 -8.72 10.49
N SER A 168 7.27 -7.60 11.24
CA SER A 168 8.24 -7.45 12.33
C SER A 168 7.76 -8.11 13.64
N HIS A 169 6.45 -8.12 13.90
CA HIS A 169 5.89 -8.55 15.22
C HIS A 169 4.72 -9.53 15.12
N GLY A 170 4.21 -9.78 13.90
CA GLY A 170 3.07 -10.65 13.69
C GLY A 170 3.46 -12.13 13.55
N THR A 171 2.46 -12.95 13.33
CA THR A 171 2.59 -14.38 13.09
C THR A 171 1.81 -14.82 11.87
N PRO A 172 2.18 -15.92 11.19
CA PRO A 172 1.40 -16.44 10.07
C PRO A 172 -0.04 -16.80 10.48
N GLY A 173 -1.00 -16.36 9.68
CA GLY A 173 -2.42 -16.63 9.91
C GLY A 173 -3.23 -16.55 8.61
N ILE A 174 -4.55 -16.66 8.73
CA ILE A 174 -5.49 -16.60 7.61
C ILE A 174 -6.33 -15.33 7.72
N MET A 175 -6.36 -14.54 6.66
CA MET A 175 -7.14 -13.33 6.56
C MET A 175 -7.71 -13.18 5.14
N GLN A 176 -9.01 -12.94 5.02
CA GLN A 176 -9.66 -12.60 3.75
C GLN A 176 -9.27 -13.56 2.59
N GLY A 177 -9.19 -14.86 2.88
CA GLY A 177 -8.88 -15.91 1.89
C GLY A 177 -7.40 -16.07 1.54
N MET A 178 -6.48 -15.42 2.28
CA MET A 178 -5.03 -15.55 2.08
C MET A 178 -4.31 -15.98 3.36
N LYS A 179 -3.18 -16.69 3.20
CA LYS A 179 -2.21 -16.93 4.27
C LYS A 179 -1.17 -15.82 4.24
N THR A 180 -0.97 -15.15 5.37
CA THR A 180 -0.04 -14.01 5.47
C THR A 180 0.38 -13.78 6.92
N TYR A 181 1.33 -12.87 7.17
CA TYR A 181 1.66 -12.40 8.51
C TYR A 181 0.60 -11.42 9.01
N LEU A 182 0.15 -11.62 10.24
CA LEU A 182 -0.88 -10.83 10.90
C LEU A 182 -0.46 -10.45 12.31
N LEU A 183 -0.89 -9.29 12.77
CA LEU A 183 -0.98 -8.99 14.21
C LEU A 183 -2.24 -9.68 14.74
N GLN A 184 -2.07 -10.73 15.49
CA GLN A 184 -3.17 -11.54 16.02
C GLN A 184 -2.86 -12.03 17.44
N SER A 185 -3.93 -12.38 18.19
CA SER A 185 -3.81 -13.02 19.49
C SER A 185 -3.12 -14.39 19.35
N SER A 186 -2.55 -14.88 20.44
CA SER A 186 -1.78 -16.15 20.45
C SER A 186 -2.58 -17.36 19.97
N ASP A 187 -3.90 -17.33 20.12
CA ASP A 187 -4.84 -18.33 19.61
C ASP A 187 -5.32 -18.09 18.17
N GLY A 188 -4.88 -16.97 17.55
CA GLY A 188 -5.29 -16.58 16.21
C GLY A 188 -6.76 -16.14 16.09
N ALA A 189 -7.50 -16.05 17.19
CA ALA A 189 -8.93 -15.76 17.17
C ALA A 189 -9.27 -14.27 16.92
N LYS A 190 -8.36 -13.38 17.27
CA LYS A 190 -8.57 -11.92 17.15
C LYS A 190 -7.40 -11.27 16.42
N SER A 191 -7.70 -10.39 15.46
CA SER A 191 -6.70 -9.45 14.93
C SER A 191 -6.43 -8.37 15.97
N LEU A 192 -5.14 -8.11 16.24
CA LEU A 192 -4.68 -7.04 17.12
C LEU A 192 -4.41 -5.82 16.24
N GLY A 193 -5.29 -4.83 16.30
CA GLY A 193 -5.08 -3.57 15.60
C GLY A 193 -4.18 -2.64 16.40
N GLY A 194 -3.33 -1.87 15.72
CA GLY A 194 -2.62 -0.72 16.26
C GLY A 194 -3.13 0.56 15.62
N ASN A 195 -2.75 1.70 16.17
CA ASN A 195 -3.00 3.00 15.58
C ASN A 195 -1.67 3.59 15.11
N SER A 196 -1.64 4.13 13.90
CA SER A 196 -0.53 4.93 13.38
C SER A 196 -1.05 6.26 12.86
N LEU A 197 -0.20 7.28 12.87
CA LEU A 197 -0.50 8.57 12.25
C LEU A 197 -0.67 8.45 10.73
N GLY A 198 0.04 7.52 10.10
CA GLY A 198 -0.12 7.20 8.67
C GLY A 198 -1.32 6.27 8.45
N ALA A 199 -2.47 6.83 8.08
CA ALA A 199 -3.71 6.04 7.85
C ALA A 199 -3.55 4.96 6.78
N GLY A 200 -2.70 5.19 5.77
CA GLY A 200 -2.45 4.25 4.66
C GLY A 200 -1.53 3.09 5.03
N ILE A 201 -0.82 3.15 6.17
CA ILE A 201 0.01 2.06 6.69
C ILE A 201 -0.55 1.48 8.00
N GLN A 202 -1.73 1.92 8.40
CA GLN A 202 -2.44 1.40 9.56
C GLN A 202 -3.26 0.15 9.19
N TYR A 203 -2.58 -1.00 9.09
CA TYR A 203 -3.25 -2.27 8.80
C TYR A 203 -2.58 -3.42 9.56
N PHE A 204 -3.37 -4.31 10.11
CA PHE A 204 -2.89 -5.39 11.00
C PHE A 204 -2.32 -6.62 10.26
N GLY A 205 -2.20 -6.56 8.95
CA GLY A 205 -1.68 -7.63 8.11
C GLY A 205 -0.97 -7.05 6.88
N VAL A 206 -0.33 -7.90 6.14
CA VAL A 206 0.43 -7.53 4.95
C VAL A 206 0.04 -8.39 3.75
N GLY A 207 0.42 -8.00 2.54
CA GLY A 207 0.18 -8.82 1.36
C GLY A 207 0.96 -10.14 1.37
N PRO A 208 0.40 -11.24 0.87
CA PRO A 208 1.06 -12.56 0.85
C PRO A 208 2.37 -12.56 0.06
N LEU A 209 2.54 -11.65 -0.89
CA LEU A 209 3.81 -11.45 -1.60
C LEU A 209 4.91 -11.02 -0.62
N HIS A 210 4.65 -10.06 0.26
CA HIS A 210 5.63 -9.61 1.25
C HIS A 210 5.93 -10.66 2.29
N SER A 211 4.93 -11.45 2.71
CA SER A 211 5.13 -12.60 3.58
C SER A 211 6.08 -13.63 2.95
N TYR A 212 5.89 -13.92 1.67
CA TYR A 212 6.79 -14.80 0.92
C TYR A 212 8.20 -14.23 0.82
N LEU A 213 8.36 -12.95 0.45
CA LEU A 213 9.67 -12.29 0.34
C LEU A 213 10.40 -12.21 1.69
N HIS A 214 9.66 -12.05 2.79
CA HIS A 214 10.17 -12.11 4.15
C HIS A 214 10.73 -13.51 4.48
N ASP A 215 9.93 -14.55 4.24
CA ASP A 215 10.34 -15.95 4.50
C ASP A 215 11.57 -16.36 3.65
N GLN A 216 11.65 -15.87 2.42
CA GLN A 216 12.80 -16.08 1.55
C GLN A 216 14.03 -15.22 1.90
N LYS A 217 13.91 -14.29 2.86
CA LYS A 217 14.94 -13.30 3.20
C LYS A 217 15.41 -12.48 1.99
N ALA A 218 14.54 -12.33 1.00
CA ALA A 218 14.80 -11.56 -0.22
C ALA A 218 14.65 -10.05 0.00
N VAL A 219 13.92 -9.67 1.04
CA VAL A 219 13.66 -8.29 1.45
C VAL A 219 13.81 -8.19 2.96
N THR A 220 14.44 -7.13 3.43
CA THR A 220 14.52 -6.80 4.85
C THR A 220 13.29 -5.99 5.24
N TYR A 221 12.63 -6.38 6.32
CA TYR A 221 11.53 -5.62 6.89
C TYR A 221 11.89 -5.10 8.27
N THR A 222 11.48 -3.87 8.54
CA THR A 222 11.70 -3.17 9.81
C THR A 222 10.55 -2.21 10.06
N SER A 223 10.59 -1.52 11.19
CA SER A 223 9.53 -0.57 11.54
C SER A 223 10.08 0.79 11.98
N ALA A 224 9.22 1.81 11.89
CA ALA A 224 9.43 3.15 12.42
C ALA A 224 8.28 3.55 13.32
N THR A 225 8.58 4.20 14.44
CA THR A 225 7.57 4.76 15.35
C THR A 225 6.94 6.01 14.76
N ASP A 226 5.76 6.39 15.25
CA ASP A 226 5.09 7.64 14.85
C ASP A 226 5.96 8.89 15.13
N GLU A 227 6.74 8.88 16.19
CA GLU A 227 7.69 9.97 16.49
C GLU A 227 8.80 10.07 15.44
N GLU A 228 9.37 8.95 15.03
CA GLU A 228 10.39 8.88 13.98
C GLU A 228 9.84 9.31 12.62
N ILE A 229 8.61 8.91 12.29
CA ILE A 229 7.88 9.32 11.09
C ILE A 229 7.68 10.83 11.07
N LEU A 230 7.21 11.43 12.16
CA LEU A 230 7.03 12.88 12.27
C LEU A 230 8.35 13.65 12.20
N ASN A 231 9.42 13.13 12.83
CA ASN A 231 10.73 13.72 12.73
C ASN A 231 11.27 13.69 11.29
N ALA A 232 11.09 12.56 10.59
CA ALA A 232 11.46 12.43 9.19
C ALA A 232 10.68 13.43 8.32
N TYR A 233 9.37 13.55 8.51
CA TYR A 233 8.54 14.53 7.81
C TYR A 233 9.06 15.97 7.98
N LYS A 234 9.31 16.38 9.22
CA LYS A 234 9.83 17.72 9.52
C LYS A 234 11.21 17.96 8.89
N THR A 235 12.06 16.94 8.91
CA THR A 235 13.41 17.00 8.36
C THR A 235 13.38 17.16 6.84
N ILE A 236 12.64 16.30 6.13
CA ILE A 236 12.49 16.35 4.68
C ILE A 236 11.82 17.66 4.25
N ALA A 237 10.75 18.08 4.93
CA ALA A 237 10.09 19.34 4.62
C ALA A 237 11.03 20.54 4.78
N LYS A 238 11.86 20.55 5.84
CA LYS A 238 12.78 21.66 6.14
C LYS A 238 13.95 21.74 5.17
N TYR A 239 14.56 20.61 4.82
CA TYR A 239 15.81 20.60 4.07
C TYR A 239 15.64 20.38 2.58
N GLU A 240 14.58 19.67 2.15
CA GLU A 240 14.30 19.34 0.75
C GLU A 240 13.11 20.12 0.19
N GLY A 241 12.33 20.81 1.03
CA GLY A 241 11.11 21.51 0.60
C GLY A 241 9.99 20.55 0.15
N ILE A 242 10.08 19.27 0.50
CA ILE A 242 9.11 18.25 0.10
C ILE A 242 8.10 18.04 1.23
N SER A 243 6.82 18.28 0.94
CA SER A 243 5.69 17.97 1.82
C SER A 243 4.91 16.80 1.24
N SER A 244 5.18 15.59 1.71
CA SER A 244 4.49 14.37 1.28
C SER A 244 3.46 13.90 2.31
N ALA A 245 2.81 12.76 2.06
CA ALA A 245 2.04 12.06 3.07
C ALA A 245 2.95 11.51 4.20
N LEU A 246 2.36 11.10 5.33
CA LEU A 246 3.12 10.54 6.46
C LEU A 246 3.59 9.11 6.19
N GLU A 247 2.87 8.37 5.38
CA GLU A 247 3.17 6.97 5.08
C GLU A 247 4.59 6.75 4.55
N PRO A 248 5.05 7.44 3.48
CA PRO A 248 6.40 7.25 2.97
C PRO A 248 7.48 7.76 3.93
N MET A 249 7.12 8.59 4.90
CA MET A 249 8.06 9.05 5.91
C MET A 249 8.54 7.93 6.84
N ALA A 250 7.86 6.77 6.90
CA ALA A 250 8.42 5.58 7.54
C ALA A 250 9.73 5.15 6.87
N GLY A 251 9.77 5.12 5.54
CA GLY A 251 11.00 4.86 4.77
C GLY A 251 12.08 5.92 5.00
N ALA A 252 11.68 7.20 5.01
CA ALA A 252 12.60 8.30 5.30
C ALA A 252 13.18 8.24 6.73
N ALA A 253 12.38 7.83 7.72
CA ALA A 253 12.84 7.61 9.08
C ALA A 253 13.95 6.55 9.15
N TYR A 254 13.78 5.44 8.44
CA TYR A 254 14.83 4.44 8.32
C TYR A 254 16.08 4.99 7.63
N LEU A 255 15.94 5.72 6.52
CA LEU A 255 17.06 6.36 5.85
C LEU A 255 17.87 7.26 6.79
N LEU A 256 17.22 8.12 7.56
CA LEU A 256 17.89 9.03 8.51
C LEU A 256 18.69 8.26 9.57
N LYS A 257 18.30 7.03 9.91
CA LYS A 257 19.05 6.16 10.84
C LYS A 257 20.32 5.58 10.19
N VAL A 258 20.22 5.15 8.93
CA VAL A 258 21.30 4.35 8.31
C VAL A 258 22.26 5.13 7.45
N ALA A 259 21.84 6.25 6.84
CA ALA A 259 22.63 7.01 5.88
C ALA A 259 23.98 7.50 6.46
N LYS A 260 24.01 7.90 7.72
CA LYS A 260 25.22 8.37 8.39
C LYS A 260 26.34 7.31 8.46
N ASN A 261 25.97 6.03 8.49
CA ASN A 261 26.88 4.92 8.74
C ASN A 261 27.12 4.05 7.47
N LYS A 262 26.36 4.29 6.41
CA LYS A 262 26.44 3.51 5.18
C LYS A 262 26.37 4.47 3.98
N PRO A 263 27.51 4.99 3.50
CA PRO A 263 27.52 5.80 2.28
C PRO A 263 27.12 4.92 1.10
N LYS A 264 25.94 5.13 0.57
CA LYS A 264 25.33 4.41 -0.55
C LYS A 264 24.42 5.35 -1.31
N ASP A 265 24.05 4.97 -2.52
CA ASP A 265 22.96 5.63 -3.23
C ASP A 265 21.63 5.04 -2.81
N TYR A 266 20.85 5.83 -2.14
CA TYR A 266 19.55 5.46 -1.64
C TYR A 266 18.46 5.97 -2.57
N LEU A 267 17.42 5.15 -2.74
CA LEU A 267 16.17 5.56 -3.35
C LEU A 267 15.04 5.34 -2.36
N ILE A 268 14.27 6.38 -2.10
CA ILE A 268 13.05 6.30 -1.32
C ILE A 268 11.87 6.53 -2.26
N CYS A 269 10.89 5.65 -2.23
CA CYS A 269 9.62 5.87 -2.89
C CYS A 269 8.70 6.71 -1.99
N LEU A 270 8.52 7.97 -2.37
CA LEU A 270 7.65 8.93 -1.66
C LEU A 270 6.29 9.01 -2.38
N SER A 271 5.41 8.07 -2.12
CA SER A 271 4.10 8.05 -2.76
C SER A 271 2.96 8.53 -1.87
#